data_a155b3d63caa7d73604eb8ebc568d261
#
_entry.id   a155b3d63caa7d73604eb8ebc568d261
#
_cell.length_a   1.000
_cell.length_b   1.000
_cell.length_c   1.000
_cell.angle_alpha   90.00
_cell.angle_beta   90.00
_cell.angle_gamma   90.00
#
_symmetry.space_group_name_H-M   'P 1'
#
loop_
_entity.id
_entity.type
_entity.pdbx_description
1 polymer ?
#
loop_
_entity_poly.entity_id
_entity_poly.type
_entity_poly.pdbx_seq_one_letter_code
_entity_poly.pdbx_strand_id
1 'polypeptide(L)'
;MAAGATTPHWLAAMVGALLIGLCSGIVGACRGAHINPLSRLPHWARGLPKAVGATVAVCLAGGAAALAVALLVHADRVIHLHQQIGATGWGGFCLILLQLAWLPTMALWGTAWTMSPGFAFGTGTFVSPLGSHLGIVPALPVLGALPPNGPLNPAACVWLAVPVSYTHLTLPTNR
;
A
#
# COMPACT_ATOMS: atom_id res chain seq x y z
N MET A 1 32.85 -3.32 0.14
CA MET A 1 31.86 -2.61 -0.67
C MET A 1 31.12 -1.67 0.25
N ALA A 2 31.32 -0.36 0.10
CA ALA A 2 30.74 0.64 0.98
C ALA A 2 29.23 0.68 0.77
N ALA A 3 28.47 0.41 1.83
CA ALA A 3 27.05 0.70 1.87
C ALA A 3 26.90 2.21 1.71
N GLY A 4 26.41 2.65 0.54
CA GLY A 4 26.06 4.05 0.33
C GLY A 4 24.99 4.40 1.35
N ALA A 5 25.35 5.17 2.37
CA ALA A 5 24.42 5.78 3.27
C ALA A 5 23.50 6.64 2.41
N THR A 6 22.27 6.18 2.21
CA THR A 6 21.22 7.01 1.62
C THR A 6 20.97 8.14 2.61
N THR A 7 21.58 9.31 2.33
CA THR A 7 21.27 10.52 3.10
C THR A 7 19.76 10.72 3.01
N PRO A 8 19.04 10.75 4.13
CA PRO A 8 17.61 10.96 4.08
C PRO A 8 17.36 12.32 3.39
N HIS A 9 16.66 12.29 2.27
CA HIS A 9 16.25 13.51 1.58
C HIS A 9 15.13 14.17 2.37
N TRP A 10 15.46 14.68 3.57
CA TRP A 10 14.52 15.30 4.48
C TRP A 10 13.75 16.45 3.82
N LEU A 11 14.39 17.19 2.91
CA LEU A 11 13.73 18.21 2.10
C LEU A 11 12.64 17.62 1.20
N ALA A 12 12.92 16.51 0.51
CA ALA A 12 11.93 15.85 -0.33
C ALA A 12 10.75 15.30 0.51
N ALA A 13 11.04 14.76 1.69
CA ALA A 13 10.01 14.30 2.61
C ALA A 13 9.15 15.45 3.14
N MET A 14 9.75 16.58 3.51
CA MET A 14 9.03 17.78 3.93
C MET A 14 8.15 18.34 2.81
N VAL A 15 8.68 18.48 1.60
CA VAL A 15 7.93 18.94 0.44
C VAL A 15 6.76 18.00 0.13
N GLY A 16 7.00 16.68 0.16
CA GLY A 16 5.95 15.68 -0.04
C GLY A 16 4.85 15.77 1.00
N ALA A 17 5.21 15.87 2.28
CA ALA A 17 4.25 16.01 3.38
C ALA A 17 3.43 17.32 3.27
N LEU A 18 4.10 18.42 2.90
CA LEU A 18 3.44 19.71 2.71
C LEU A 18 2.47 19.68 1.52
N LEU A 19 2.86 19.08 0.40
CA LEU A 19 1.98 18.92 -0.77
C LEU A 19 0.75 18.06 -0.44
N ILE A 20 0.94 16.93 0.23
CA ILE A 20 -0.17 16.06 0.64
C ILE A 20 -1.08 16.78 1.62
N GLY A 21 -0.51 17.49 2.61
CA GLY A 21 -1.26 18.27 3.60
C GLY A 21 -2.06 19.41 2.96
N LEU A 22 -1.47 20.14 2.02
CA LEU A 22 -2.16 21.20 1.28
C LEU A 22 -3.29 20.63 0.41
N CYS A 23 -3.03 19.60 -0.37
CA CYS A 23 -4.05 18.97 -1.22
C CYS A 23 -5.23 18.45 -0.39
N SER A 24 -4.97 17.72 0.69
CA SER A 24 -6.00 17.19 1.56
C SER A 24 -6.76 18.30 2.30
N GLY A 25 -6.05 19.34 2.75
CA GLY A 25 -6.63 20.50 3.40
C GLY A 25 -7.56 21.29 2.47
N ILE A 26 -7.13 21.54 1.23
CA ILE A 26 -7.97 22.21 0.22
C ILE A 26 -9.23 21.39 -0.08
N VAL A 27 -9.08 20.06 -0.28
CA VAL A 27 -10.23 19.18 -0.54
C VAL A 27 -11.19 19.18 0.66
N GLY A 28 -10.65 19.11 1.88
CA GLY A 28 -11.44 19.17 3.12
C GLY A 28 -12.18 20.50 3.27
N ALA A 29 -11.49 21.62 3.05
CA ALA A 29 -12.07 22.95 3.14
C ALA A 29 -13.17 23.18 2.08
N CYS A 30 -12.93 22.76 0.83
CA CYS A 30 -13.95 22.84 -0.23
C CYS A 30 -15.19 22.02 0.10
N ARG A 31 -15.04 20.84 0.69
CA ARG A 31 -16.17 20.03 1.12
C ARG A 31 -16.91 20.64 2.31
N GLY A 32 -16.17 21.15 3.30
CA GLY A 32 -16.76 21.82 4.47
C GLY A 32 -17.52 23.11 4.11
N ALA A 33 -17.02 23.85 3.13
CA ALA A 33 -17.66 25.07 2.63
C ALA A 33 -18.78 24.81 1.59
N HIS A 34 -19.10 23.54 1.30
CA HIS A 34 -20.04 23.13 0.23
C HIS A 34 -19.70 23.70 -1.15
N ILE A 35 -18.45 24.10 -1.36
CA ILE A 35 -17.97 24.60 -2.66
C ILE A 35 -17.61 23.40 -3.52
N ASN A 36 -18.26 23.28 -4.67
CA ASN A 36 -17.92 22.26 -5.67
C ASN A 36 -16.94 22.86 -6.70
N PRO A 37 -15.62 22.74 -6.51
CA PRO A 37 -14.65 23.25 -7.47
C PRO A 37 -14.77 22.57 -8.83
N LEU A 38 -15.34 21.37 -8.87
CA LEU A 38 -15.63 20.59 -10.06
C LEU A 38 -16.67 21.25 -10.98
N SER A 39 -17.53 22.13 -10.46
CA SER A 39 -18.52 22.84 -11.28
C SER A 39 -17.87 23.84 -12.27
N ARG A 40 -16.64 24.30 -11.95
CA ARG A 40 -15.87 25.20 -12.80
C ARG A 40 -15.06 24.47 -13.88
N LEU A 41 -15.01 23.12 -13.84
CA LEU A 41 -14.33 22.34 -14.85
C LEU A 41 -15.15 22.28 -16.14
N PRO A 42 -14.49 22.31 -17.30
CA PRO A 42 -15.16 22.09 -18.58
C PRO A 42 -15.89 20.75 -18.58
N HIS A 43 -16.96 20.65 -19.32
CA HIS A 43 -17.88 19.49 -19.34
C HIS A 43 -17.16 18.16 -19.51
N TRP A 44 -16.13 18.09 -20.36
CA TRP A 44 -15.33 16.87 -20.60
C TRP A 44 -14.49 16.45 -19.38
N ALA A 45 -14.09 17.39 -18.52
CA ALA A 45 -13.22 17.13 -17.37
C ALA A 45 -13.98 16.79 -16.07
N ARG A 46 -15.30 16.99 -16.04
CA ARG A 46 -16.12 16.74 -14.81
C ARG A 46 -16.15 15.28 -14.39
N GLY A 47 -15.97 14.35 -15.33
CA GLY A 47 -15.92 12.91 -15.06
C GLY A 47 -14.58 12.42 -14.50
N LEU A 48 -13.47 13.11 -14.80
CA LEU A 48 -12.11 12.70 -14.47
C LEU A 48 -11.90 12.43 -12.97
N PRO A 49 -12.30 13.31 -12.04
CA PRO A 49 -12.08 13.07 -10.61
C PRO A 49 -12.82 11.84 -10.08
N LYS A 50 -14.00 11.57 -10.63
CA LYS A 50 -14.76 10.36 -10.28
C LYS A 50 -14.07 9.11 -10.81
N ALA A 51 -13.62 9.13 -12.05
CA ALA A 51 -12.88 8.02 -12.66
C ALA A 51 -11.56 7.74 -11.91
N VAL A 52 -10.77 8.78 -11.65
CA VAL A 52 -9.53 8.65 -10.87
C VAL A 52 -9.81 8.11 -9.47
N GLY A 53 -10.80 8.65 -8.78
CA GLY A 53 -11.18 8.17 -7.45
C GLY A 53 -11.62 6.71 -7.45
N ALA A 54 -12.40 6.29 -8.44
CA ALA A 54 -12.81 4.90 -8.59
C ALA A 54 -11.62 3.97 -8.88
N THR A 55 -10.72 4.37 -9.77
CA THR A 55 -9.51 3.60 -10.07
C THR A 55 -8.62 3.44 -8.84
N VAL A 56 -8.37 4.52 -8.10
CA VAL A 56 -7.59 4.48 -6.86
C VAL A 56 -8.26 3.57 -5.83
N ALA A 57 -9.59 3.66 -5.67
CA ALA A 57 -10.32 2.81 -4.74
C ALA A 57 -10.22 1.32 -5.10
N VAL A 58 -10.32 0.97 -6.39
CA VAL A 58 -10.18 -0.42 -6.86
C VAL A 58 -8.74 -0.93 -6.64
N CYS A 59 -7.74 -0.11 -6.94
CA CYS A 59 -6.34 -0.48 -6.70
C CYS A 59 -6.06 -0.71 -5.21
N LEU A 60 -6.56 0.18 -4.33
CA LEU A 60 -6.41 0.03 -2.88
C LEU A 60 -7.16 -1.20 -2.36
N ALA A 61 -8.37 -1.47 -2.87
CA ALA A 61 -9.13 -2.67 -2.53
C ALA A 61 -8.39 -3.94 -2.95
N GLY A 62 -7.79 -3.96 -4.15
CA GLY A 62 -6.94 -5.05 -4.62
C GLY A 62 -5.72 -5.27 -3.73
N GLY A 63 -5.02 -4.19 -3.36
CA GLY A 63 -3.89 -4.25 -2.43
C GLY A 63 -4.27 -4.74 -1.04
N ALA A 64 -5.40 -4.27 -0.50
CA ALA A 64 -5.93 -4.72 0.78
C ALA A 64 -6.33 -6.21 0.74
N ALA A 65 -6.95 -6.65 -0.36
CA ALA A 65 -7.29 -8.06 -0.55
C ALA A 65 -6.04 -8.95 -0.63
N ALA A 66 -5.00 -8.51 -1.37
CA ALA A 66 -3.73 -9.22 -1.43
C ALA A 66 -3.07 -9.33 -0.04
N LEU A 67 -3.10 -8.25 0.74
CA LEU A 67 -2.62 -8.25 2.14
C LEU A 67 -3.41 -9.24 3.00
N ALA A 68 -4.75 -9.23 2.90
CA ALA A 68 -5.60 -10.14 3.66
C ALA A 68 -5.29 -11.61 3.34
N VAL A 69 -5.12 -11.94 2.06
CA VAL A 69 -4.72 -13.28 1.63
C VAL A 69 -3.33 -13.64 2.17
N ALA A 70 -2.36 -12.73 2.08
CA ALA A 70 -1.01 -12.96 2.61
C ALA A 70 -1.03 -13.23 4.12
N LEU A 71 -1.83 -12.47 4.89
CA LEU A 71 -2.01 -12.68 6.33
C LEU A 71 -2.64 -14.04 6.65
N LEU A 72 -3.64 -14.46 5.88
CA LEU A 72 -4.30 -15.75 6.06
C LEU A 72 -3.36 -16.91 5.72
N VAL A 73 -2.66 -16.82 4.60
CA VAL A 73 -1.73 -17.88 4.14
C VAL A 73 -0.54 -18.05 5.10
N HIS A 74 -0.07 -16.96 5.69
CA HIS A 74 1.09 -16.96 6.60
C HIS A 74 0.70 -16.76 8.07
N ALA A 75 -0.56 -17.04 8.43
CA ALA A 75 -1.10 -16.83 9.78
C ALA A 75 -0.23 -17.50 10.86
N ASP A 76 0.22 -18.73 10.61
CA ASP A 76 1.08 -19.46 11.56
C ASP A 76 2.37 -18.70 11.87
N ARG A 77 2.99 -18.12 10.84
CA ARG A 77 4.22 -17.31 11.03
C ARG A 77 3.95 -16.03 11.80
N VAL A 78 2.85 -15.37 11.53
CA VAL A 78 2.42 -14.13 12.24
C VAL A 78 2.16 -14.45 13.72
N ILE A 79 1.45 -15.55 14.01
CA ILE A 79 1.15 -15.99 15.37
C ILE A 79 2.44 -16.38 16.10
N HIS A 80 3.34 -17.13 15.46
CA HIS A 80 4.63 -17.50 16.03
C HIS A 80 5.47 -16.29 16.41
N LEU A 81 5.57 -15.30 15.53
CA LEU A 81 6.30 -14.06 15.80
C LEU A 81 5.66 -13.28 16.96
N HIS A 82 4.33 -13.25 17.02
CA HIS A 82 3.61 -12.62 18.14
C HIS A 82 3.94 -13.29 19.48
N GLN A 83 3.94 -14.62 19.50
CA GLN A 83 4.29 -15.41 20.69
C GLN A 83 5.74 -15.23 21.11
N GLN A 84 6.68 -15.16 20.17
CA GLN A 84 8.10 -14.95 20.44
C GLN A 84 8.41 -13.61 21.10
N ILE A 85 7.62 -12.57 20.79
CA ILE A 85 7.76 -11.25 21.45
C ILE A 85 7.33 -11.34 22.91
N GLY A 86 6.47 -12.31 23.27
CA GLY A 86 6.04 -12.53 24.67
C GLY A 86 5.29 -11.35 25.29
N ALA A 87 4.77 -10.44 24.46
CA ALA A 87 4.05 -9.28 24.96
C ALA A 87 2.70 -9.70 25.56
N THR A 88 2.54 -9.52 26.85
CA THR A 88 1.33 -9.85 27.60
C THR A 88 0.68 -8.59 28.20
N GLY A 89 -0.60 -8.67 28.55
CA GLY A 89 -1.32 -7.55 29.14
C GLY A 89 -1.30 -6.28 28.30
N TRP A 90 -0.91 -5.15 28.90
CA TRP A 90 -0.84 -3.86 28.21
C TRP A 90 0.15 -3.84 27.03
N GLY A 91 1.28 -4.57 27.15
CA GLY A 91 2.25 -4.69 26.06
C GLY A 91 1.66 -5.37 24.84
N GLY A 92 0.89 -6.45 25.03
CA GLY A 92 0.18 -7.13 23.96
C GLY A 92 -0.87 -6.24 23.29
N PHE A 93 -1.63 -5.50 24.08
CA PHE A 93 -2.61 -4.54 23.56
C PHE A 93 -1.96 -3.43 22.72
N CYS A 94 -0.88 -2.82 23.23
CA CYS A 94 -0.13 -1.81 22.46
C CYS A 94 0.46 -2.39 21.16
N LEU A 95 0.93 -3.64 21.19
CA LEU A 95 1.45 -4.30 19.99
C LEU A 95 0.35 -4.51 18.93
N ILE A 96 -0.86 -4.88 19.35
CA ILE A 96 -2.00 -5.00 18.45
C ILE A 96 -2.38 -3.63 17.84
N LEU A 97 -2.45 -2.59 18.67
CA LEU A 97 -2.73 -1.23 18.19
C LEU A 97 -1.68 -0.76 17.18
N LEU A 98 -0.40 -1.04 17.45
CA LEU A 98 0.68 -0.72 16.53
C LEU A 98 0.49 -1.44 15.18
N GLN A 99 0.16 -2.72 15.21
CA GLN A 99 -0.08 -3.49 13.98
C GLN A 99 -1.29 -2.96 13.20
N LEU A 100 -2.38 -2.61 13.90
CA LEU A 100 -3.55 -1.99 13.28
C LEU A 100 -3.22 -0.63 12.64
N ALA A 101 -2.37 0.18 13.29
CA ALA A 101 -1.91 1.46 12.74
C ALA A 101 -1.06 1.28 11.46
N TRP A 102 -0.40 0.13 11.30
CA TRP A 102 0.40 -0.19 10.11
C TRP A 102 -0.42 -0.74 8.95
N LEU A 103 -1.64 -1.28 9.19
CA LEU A 103 -2.46 -1.89 8.15
C LEU A 103 -2.69 -0.98 6.92
N PRO A 104 -2.98 0.33 7.05
CA PRO A 104 -3.14 1.20 5.88
C PRO A 104 -1.88 1.29 5.03
N THR A 105 -0.71 1.37 5.67
CA THR A 105 0.58 1.39 4.98
C THR A 105 0.84 0.07 4.25
N MET A 106 0.53 -1.05 4.90
CA MET A 106 0.67 -2.37 4.28
C MET A 106 -0.30 -2.58 3.13
N ALA A 107 -1.51 -2.02 3.19
CA ALA A 107 -2.44 -2.03 2.06
C ALA A 107 -1.89 -1.26 0.85
N LEU A 108 -1.20 -0.13 1.08
CA LEU A 108 -0.48 0.59 0.03
C LEU A 108 0.68 -0.23 -0.55
N TRP A 109 1.42 -0.96 0.29
CA TRP A 109 2.45 -1.90 -0.19
C TRP A 109 1.86 -3.03 -1.01
N GLY A 110 0.72 -3.58 -0.56
CA GLY A 110 -0.05 -4.56 -1.33
C GLY A 110 -0.48 -4.01 -2.69
N THR A 111 -0.90 -2.74 -2.75
CA THR A 111 -1.23 -2.07 -4.00
C THR A 111 -0.01 -1.94 -4.91
N ALA A 112 1.14 -1.51 -4.39
CA ALA A 112 2.37 -1.42 -5.16
C ALA A 112 2.83 -2.80 -5.66
N TRP A 113 2.63 -3.84 -4.86
CA TRP A 113 2.92 -5.22 -5.24
C TRP A 113 1.99 -5.70 -6.36
N THR A 114 0.68 -5.48 -6.26
CA THR A 114 -0.30 -5.88 -7.29
C THR A 114 -0.13 -5.11 -8.60
N MET A 115 0.44 -3.90 -8.55
CA MET A 115 0.77 -3.10 -9.75
C MET A 115 2.10 -3.47 -10.39
N SER A 116 2.82 -4.47 -9.88
CA SER A 116 4.09 -4.97 -10.39
C SER A 116 5.38 -4.25 -9.96
N PRO A 117 5.44 -2.92 -9.67
CA PRO A 117 6.71 -2.31 -9.27
C PRO A 117 7.27 -2.88 -7.97
N GLY A 118 6.40 -3.47 -7.13
CA GLY A 118 6.82 -3.92 -5.80
C GLY A 118 7.05 -2.76 -4.84
N PHE A 119 7.62 -3.07 -3.68
CA PHE A 119 7.97 -2.09 -2.66
C PHE A 119 9.27 -2.47 -1.96
N ALA A 120 9.91 -1.49 -1.35
CA ALA A 120 11.10 -1.66 -0.51
C ALA A 120 10.84 -1.03 0.85
N PHE A 121 11.28 -1.69 1.93
CA PHE A 121 11.25 -1.13 3.28
C PHE A 121 12.60 -1.38 3.95
N GLY A 122 13.41 -0.35 4.02
CA GLY A 122 14.77 -0.43 4.55
C GLY A 122 15.83 -0.87 3.52
N THR A 123 17.07 -0.78 3.94
CA THR A 123 18.22 -1.09 3.09
C THR A 123 18.29 -2.59 2.80
N GLY A 124 18.43 -2.94 1.52
CA GLY A 124 18.55 -4.33 1.08
C GLY A 124 17.24 -5.13 1.09
N THR A 125 16.08 -4.47 1.21
CA THR A 125 14.77 -5.13 1.11
C THR A 125 14.06 -4.72 -0.16
N PHE A 126 13.54 -5.71 -0.88
CA PHE A 126 12.71 -5.51 -2.06
C PHE A 126 11.72 -6.66 -2.18
N VAL A 127 10.45 -6.34 -2.39
CA VAL A 127 9.37 -7.32 -2.52
C VAL A 127 8.56 -6.99 -3.76
N SER A 128 8.53 -7.93 -4.70
CA SER A 128 7.76 -7.82 -5.95
C SER A 128 7.04 -9.14 -6.26
N PRO A 129 6.09 -9.16 -7.19
CA PRO A 129 5.46 -10.40 -7.65
C PRO A 129 6.42 -11.40 -8.29
N LEU A 130 7.55 -10.93 -8.81
CA LEU A 130 8.54 -11.78 -9.47
C LEU A 130 9.56 -12.39 -8.50
N GLY A 131 9.72 -11.79 -7.32
CA GLY A 131 10.63 -12.27 -6.31
C GLY A 131 10.77 -11.30 -5.14
N SER A 132 11.28 -11.82 -4.03
CA SER A 132 11.50 -11.06 -2.82
C SER A 132 12.94 -11.21 -2.33
N HIS A 133 13.50 -10.13 -1.85
CA HIS A 133 14.76 -10.06 -1.14
C HIS A 133 14.53 -9.31 0.17
N LEU A 134 14.49 -10.04 1.26
CA LEU A 134 14.29 -9.50 2.60
C LEU A 134 15.65 -9.42 3.29
N GLY A 135 16.08 -8.21 3.60
CA GLY A 135 17.23 -7.95 4.47
C GLY A 135 16.83 -8.08 5.95
N ILE A 136 17.37 -7.20 6.79
CA ILE A 136 17.01 -7.14 8.21
C ILE A 136 15.62 -6.50 8.34
N VAL A 137 14.64 -7.31 8.75
CA VAL A 137 13.24 -6.89 8.93
C VAL A 137 12.99 -6.66 10.42
N PRO A 138 12.32 -5.57 10.82
CA PRO A 138 11.87 -5.40 12.20
C PRO A 138 10.99 -6.56 12.64
N ALA A 139 11.12 -6.99 13.91
CA ALA A 139 10.35 -8.10 14.47
C ALA A 139 8.89 -7.70 14.77
N LEU A 140 8.17 -7.22 13.75
CA LEU A 140 6.74 -6.96 13.82
C LEU A 140 5.98 -8.18 13.31
N PRO A 141 5.05 -8.77 14.11
CA PRO A 141 4.35 -9.99 13.72
C PRO A 141 3.65 -9.89 12.38
N VAL A 142 3.04 -8.75 12.07
CA VAL A 142 2.35 -8.51 10.81
C VAL A 142 3.28 -8.60 9.58
N LEU A 143 4.58 -8.31 9.74
CA LEU A 143 5.58 -8.48 8.66
C LEU A 143 5.91 -9.96 8.38
N GLY A 144 5.49 -10.87 9.25
CA GLY A 144 5.53 -12.32 8.98
C GLY A 144 4.70 -12.75 7.77
N ALA A 145 3.74 -11.91 7.35
CA ALA A 145 2.97 -12.12 6.13
C ALA A 145 3.75 -11.88 4.82
N LEU A 146 4.97 -11.30 4.91
CA LEU A 146 5.81 -11.08 3.73
C LEU A 146 6.26 -12.41 3.12
N PRO A 147 6.33 -12.48 1.78
CA PRO A 147 6.81 -13.68 1.12
C PRO A 147 8.27 -13.97 1.48
N PRO A 148 8.67 -15.25 1.56
CA PRO A 148 10.05 -15.62 1.85
C PRO A 148 10.99 -15.17 0.74
N ASN A 149 12.30 -15.11 1.06
CA ASN A 149 13.33 -14.79 0.07
C ASN A 149 13.34 -15.80 -1.08
N GLY A 150 13.43 -15.29 -2.29
CA GLY A 150 13.54 -16.09 -3.51
C GLY A 150 12.51 -15.75 -4.57
N PRO A 151 12.46 -16.51 -5.66
CA PRO A 151 11.44 -16.37 -6.68
C PRO A 151 10.07 -16.75 -6.13
N LEU A 152 9.07 -15.92 -6.40
CA LEU A 152 7.69 -16.24 -6.02
C LEU A 152 7.07 -17.26 -6.98
N ASN A 153 6.05 -17.96 -6.49
CA ASN A 153 5.25 -18.86 -7.31
C ASN A 153 4.59 -18.05 -8.46
N PRO A 154 4.63 -18.53 -9.72
CA PRO A 154 3.97 -17.89 -10.85
C PRO A 154 2.49 -17.56 -10.61
N ALA A 155 1.80 -18.33 -9.76
CA ALA A 155 0.44 -18.04 -9.34
C ALA A 155 0.27 -16.66 -8.69
N ALA A 156 1.33 -16.09 -8.11
CA ALA A 156 1.31 -14.73 -7.57
C ALA A 156 1.06 -13.67 -8.66
N CYS A 157 1.41 -13.97 -9.93
CA CYS A 157 1.17 -13.09 -11.05
C CYS A 157 -0.32 -12.93 -11.40
N VAL A 158 -1.20 -13.79 -10.90
CA VAL A 158 -2.65 -13.66 -11.08
C VAL A 158 -3.16 -12.32 -10.51
N TRP A 159 -2.53 -11.81 -9.46
CA TRP A 159 -2.88 -10.52 -8.88
C TRP A 159 -2.61 -9.33 -9.82
N LEU A 160 -1.70 -9.48 -10.79
CA LEU A 160 -1.45 -8.47 -11.82
C LEU A 160 -2.64 -8.29 -12.77
N ALA A 161 -3.54 -9.27 -12.84
CA ALA A 161 -4.75 -9.17 -13.63
C ALA A 161 -5.77 -8.18 -13.05
N VAL A 162 -5.71 -7.85 -11.75
CA VAL A 162 -6.66 -6.96 -11.07
C VAL A 162 -6.69 -5.56 -11.70
N PRO A 163 -5.57 -4.83 -11.85
CA PRO A 163 -5.60 -3.53 -12.49
C PRO A 163 -5.90 -3.62 -14.00
N VAL A 164 -5.48 -4.70 -14.66
CA VAL A 164 -5.71 -4.90 -16.10
C VAL A 164 -7.18 -5.13 -16.41
N SER A 165 -7.85 -6.00 -15.67
CA SER A 165 -9.28 -6.29 -15.86
C SER A 165 -10.16 -5.05 -15.66
N TYR A 166 -9.81 -4.20 -14.68
CA TYR A 166 -10.56 -2.97 -14.44
C TYR A 166 -10.48 -2.00 -15.61
N THR A 167 -9.32 -1.84 -16.25
CA THR A 167 -9.17 -0.96 -17.41
C THR A 167 -9.96 -1.43 -18.62
N HIS A 168 -10.07 -2.75 -18.82
CA HIS A 168 -10.87 -3.32 -19.91
C HIS A 168 -12.37 -3.19 -19.69
N LEU A 169 -12.84 -3.25 -18.43
CA LEU A 169 -14.26 -3.15 -18.12
C LEU A 169 -14.78 -1.70 -18.14
N THR A 170 -13.91 -0.72 -17.92
CA THR A 170 -14.29 0.70 -17.82
C THR A 170 -14.08 1.52 -19.09
N LEU A 171 -13.38 0.99 -20.09
CA LEU A 171 -13.28 1.62 -21.39
C LEU A 171 -14.63 1.48 -22.10
N PRO A 172 -15.36 2.59 -22.37
CA PRO A 172 -16.55 2.52 -23.21
C PRO A 172 -16.09 2.05 -24.59
N THR A 173 -16.55 0.85 -25.00
CA THR A 173 -16.46 0.45 -26.40
C THR A 173 -17.33 1.41 -27.18
N ASN A 174 -16.73 2.47 -27.71
CA ASN A 174 -17.37 3.32 -28.70
C ASN A 174 -17.63 2.44 -29.93
N ARG A 175 -18.85 1.97 -30.06
CA ARG A 175 -19.47 1.62 -31.33
C ARG A 175 -20.45 2.70 -31.74
#